data_19dcf4004d9c83c9d14d3f54d2dcfff7
#
_entry.id   19dcf4004d9c83c9d14d3f54d2dcfff7
#
_cell.length_a   1.000
_cell.length_b   1.000
_cell.length_c   1.000
_cell.angle_alpha   90.00
_cell.angle_beta   90.00
_cell.angle_gamma   90.00
#
_symmetry.space_group_name_H-M   'P 1'
#
loop_
_entity.id
_entity.type
_entity.pdbx_description
1 polymer ?
#
loop_
_entity_poly.entity_id
_entity_poly.type
_entity_poly.pdbx_seq_one_letter_code
_entity_poly.pdbx_strand_id
1 'polypeptide(L)'
;MKKTVLGVLAGVLALTVLFAGCTGGAFDAADEITVISREEGSGTRGAFVELFGVEEEDESGEKVDRTVATADVQTSTGVVLTSVSGNRNAIGYISLGSLNDTVKALQIDGVAPSVAAVKDGSYKIARPFNIAYNEASLSDAAREFIAYILSAEGQQIVEEAGYIPVSENAAAFASSGASGTVTVSGSSSVTPVMEKLKEAFAAVNANITVEVNMSDSTTGMTDAASGNCDIGMASRALKDSELSSGLTDTQIALDGIAVIVNPENPLTSLSGEQVKSIYVGDATVWADVMA
;
A
#
# COMPACT_ATOMS: atom_id res chain seq x y z
N MET A 1 40.79 6.18 -82.98
CA MET A 1 39.53 5.91 -82.23
C MET A 1 39.88 5.56 -80.81
N LYS A 2 39.87 6.50 -79.88
CA LYS A 2 40.17 6.30 -78.42
C LYS A 2 38.87 6.46 -77.66
N LYS A 3 38.45 5.42 -77.00
CA LYS A 3 37.27 5.40 -76.11
C LYS A 3 37.76 5.74 -74.68
N THR A 4 37.33 6.86 -74.17
CA THR A 4 37.59 7.31 -72.80
C THR A 4 36.50 6.66 -71.93
N VAL A 5 36.94 5.88 -70.89
CA VAL A 5 36.09 5.33 -69.87
C VAL A 5 36.12 6.27 -68.66
N LEU A 6 34.97 6.86 -68.40
CA LEU A 6 34.73 7.73 -67.22
C LEU A 6 34.33 6.87 -66.02
N GLY A 7 35.23 6.80 -65.02
CA GLY A 7 34.96 6.07 -63.78
C GLY A 7 34.13 6.97 -62.81
N VAL A 8 32.95 6.48 -62.48
CA VAL A 8 32.11 7.09 -61.41
C VAL A 8 32.54 6.54 -60.08
N LEU A 9 33.13 7.40 -59.25
CA LEU A 9 33.44 7.08 -57.84
C LEU A 9 32.16 7.30 -57.03
N ALA A 10 31.49 6.22 -56.65
CA ALA A 10 30.36 6.27 -55.70
C ALA A 10 30.92 6.33 -54.27
N GLY A 11 30.87 7.49 -53.66
CA GLY A 11 31.17 7.68 -52.24
C GLY A 11 30.02 7.13 -51.37
N VAL A 12 30.26 6.02 -50.69
CA VAL A 12 29.37 5.51 -49.65
C VAL A 12 29.60 6.34 -48.41
N LEU A 13 28.69 7.27 -48.13
CA LEU A 13 28.61 7.99 -46.86
C LEU A 13 27.97 7.05 -45.82
N ALA A 14 28.79 6.39 -45.03
CA ALA A 14 28.34 5.61 -43.88
C ALA A 14 27.80 6.55 -42.78
N LEU A 15 26.49 6.71 -42.74
CA LEU A 15 25.81 7.41 -41.65
C LEU A 15 25.83 6.51 -40.42
N THR A 16 26.83 6.66 -39.58
CA THR A 16 26.85 6.06 -38.23
C THR A 16 25.78 6.77 -37.38
N VAL A 17 24.58 6.20 -37.32
CA VAL A 17 23.57 6.56 -36.33
C VAL A 17 24.10 6.07 -34.99
N LEU A 18 24.68 6.99 -34.22
CA LEU A 18 24.92 6.80 -32.80
C LEU A 18 23.53 6.68 -32.13
N PHE A 19 23.10 5.44 -31.90
CA PHE A 19 22.11 5.18 -30.89
C PHE A 19 22.73 5.62 -29.56
N ALA A 20 22.48 6.87 -29.14
CA ALA A 20 22.54 7.25 -27.75
C ALA A 20 21.43 6.45 -27.06
N GLY A 21 21.73 5.21 -26.67
CA GLY A 21 20.91 4.49 -25.72
C GLY A 21 20.84 5.40 -24.50
N CYS A 22 19.64 5.72 -24.05
CA CYS A 22 19.40 6.24 -22.72
C CYS A 22 19.86 5.15 -21.73
N THR A 23 21.16 5.08 -21.49
CA THR A 23 21.66 4.44 -20.27
C THR A 23 21.25 5.41 -19.17
N GLY A 24 20.15 5.11 -18.47
CA GLY A 24 19.85 5.78 -17.22
C GLY A 24 21.15 5.77 -16.42
N GLY A 25 21.69 6.98 -16.06
CA GLY A 25 22.96 7.11 -15.34
C GLY A 25 22.92 6.24 -14.06
N ALA A 26 24.07 5.94 -13.47
CA ALA A 26 24.10 5.29 -12.15
C ALA A 26 23.37 6.19 -11.12
N PHE A 27 22.89 5.60 -10.01
CA PHE A 27 22.36 6.36 -8.90
C PHE A 27 23.38 7.43 -8.46
N ASP A 28 22.91 8.66 -8.27
CA ASP A 28 23.72 9.76 -7.75
C ASP A 28 23.07 10.28 -6.46
N ALA A 29 23.84 10.33 -5.39
CA ALA A 29 23.38 10.85 -4.10
C ALA A 29 23.02 12.35 -4.15
N ALA A 30 23.50 13.10 -5.13
CA ALA A 30 23.14 14.49 -5.36
C ALA A 30 21.80 14.67 -6.09
N ASP A 31 21.20 13.59 -6.60
CA ASP A 31 19.88 13.65 -7.23
C ASP A 31 18.79 13.96 -6.20
N GLU A 32 17.79 14.73 -6.63
CA GLU A 32 16.61 15.03 -5.81
C GLU A 32 15.81 13.77 -5.50
N ILE A 33 15.32 13.68 -4.26
CA ILE A 33 14.42 12.62 -3.82
C ILE A 33 13.02 12.86 -4.40
N THR A 34 12.49 11.90 -5.14
CA THR A 34 11.08 11.91 -5.55
C THR A 34 10.24 11.28 -4.45
N VAL A 35 9.56 12.11 -3.68
CA VAL A 35 8.67 11.65 -2.61
C VAL A 35 7.36 11.17 -3.20
N ILE A 36 7.03 9.89 -3.01
CA ILE A 36 5.75 9.29 -3.41
C ILE A 36 4.88 9.17 -2.16
N SER A 37 3.72 9.79 -2.19
CA SER A 37 2.73 9.71 -1.12
C SER A 37 1.41 9.10 -1.63
N ARG A 38 0.44 8.95 -0.76
CA ARG A 38 -0.89 8.47 -1.07
C ARG A 38 -1.90 9.62 -1.01
N GLU A 39 -3.06 9.39 -1.58
CA GLU A 39 -4.22 10.28 -1.54
C GLU A 39 -4.69 10.54 -0.10
N GLU A 40 -5.40 11.65 0.12
CA GLU A 40 -5.83 12.11 1.45
C GLU A 40 -6.74 11.09 2.18
N GLY A 41 -7.62 10.40 1.47
CA GLY A 41 -8.50 9.36 2.04
C GLY A 41 -7.79 8.07 2.43
N SER A 42 -6.50 7.90 2.04
CA SER A 42 -5.74 6.67 2.28
C SER A 42 -5.48 6.44 3.77
N GLY A 43 -5.93 5.26 4.27
CA GLY A 43 -5.57 4.82 5.61
C GLY A 43 -4.08 4.53 5.78
N THR A 44 -3.38 4.14 4.69
CA THR A 44 -1.93 3.95 4.71
C THR A 44 -1.21 5.28 4.92
N ARG A 45 -1.65 6.35 4.25
CA ARG A 45 -1.12 7.69 4.48
C ARG A 45 -1.37 8.13 5.92
N GLY A 46 -2.60 8.03 6.41
CA GLY A 46 -2.92 8.42 7.79
C GLY A 46 -2.03 7.71 8.82
N ALA A 47 -1.91 6.37 8.73
CA ALA A 47 -1.03 5.62 9.63
C ALA A 47 0.46 5.97 9.45
N PHE A 48 0.92 6.19 8.21
CA PHE A 48 2.31 6.55 7.94
C PHE A 48 2.68 7.91 8.54
N VAL A 49 1.88 8.95 8.31
CA VAL A 49 2.17 10.30 8.81
C VAL A 49 2.14 10.37 10.34
N GLU A 50 1.25 9.61 10.98
CA GLU A 50 1.19 9.47 12.42
C GLU A 50 2.42 8.74 12.97
N LEU A 51 2.74 7.55 12.45
CA LEU A 51 3.82 6.68 12.96
C LEU A 51 5.23 7.28 12.77
N PHE A 52 5.44 8.06 11.72
CA PHE A 52 6.69 8.76 11.49
C PHE A 52 6.71 10.20 12.02
N GLY A 53 5.61 10.68 12.62
CA GLY A 53 5.51 12.04 13.13
C GLY A 53 5.57 13.12 12.02
N VAL A 54 5.16 12.77 10.80
CA VAL A 54 4.95 13.73 9.71
C VAL A 54 3.69 14.56 9.94
N GLU A 55 2.71 14.00 10.69
CA GLU A 55 1.57 14.72 11.21
C GLU A 55 1.97 15.46 12.49
N GLU A 56 1.72 16.76 12.54
CA GLU A 56 2.07 17.62 13.68
C GLU A 56 0.84 18.41 14.13
N GLU A 57 0.75 18.72 15.42
CA GLU A 57 -0.28 19.64 15.93
C GLU A 57 0.09 21.08 15.59
N ASP A 58 -0.85 21.82 15.03
CA ASP A 58 -0.71 23.25 14.81
C ASP A 58 -0.99 24.07 16.10
N GLU A 59 -0.93 25.40 15.99
CA GLU A 59 -1.15 26.31 17.13
C GLU A 59 -2.58 26.19 17.73
N SER A 60 -3.54 25.63 16.99
CA SER A 60 -4.92 25.38 17.44
C SER A 60 -5.09 24.00 18.10
N GLY A 61 -4.07 23.13 18.04
CA GLY A 61 -4.11 21.75 18.47
C GLY A 61 -4.71 20.82 17.43
N GLU A 62 -4.91 21.29 16.19
CA GLU A 62 -5.34 20.44 15.09
C GLU A 62 -4.13 19.69 14.49
N LYS A 63 -4.34 18.42 14.19
CA LYS A 63 -3.35 17.58 13.53
C LYS A 63 -3.27 17.91 12.04
N VAL A 64 -2.09 18.28 11.58
CA VAL A 64 -1.81 18.70 10.20
C VAL A 64 -0.77 17.77 9.58
N ASP A 65 -1.12 17.14 8.48
CA ASP A 65 -0.19 16.38 7.66
C ASP A 65 0.79 17.33 6.95
N ARG A 66 2.07 17.23 7.31
CA ARG A 66 3.16 18.07 6.81
C ARG A 66 3.86 17.47 5.58
N THR A 67 3.27 16.46 4.96
CA THR A 67 3.84 15.89 3.72
C THR A 67 4.14 17.01 2.73
N VAL A 68 5.38 17.04 2.23
CA VAL A 68 5.86 18.08 1.30
C VAL A 68 4.92 18.23 0.11
N ALA A 69 4.61 19.48 -0.26
CA ALA A 69 3.64 19.78 -1.32
C ALA A 69 4.07 19.29 -2.72
N THR A 70 5.37 19.01 -2.90
CA THR A 70 5.93 18.46 -4.14
C THR A 70 5.82 16.94 -4.23
N ALA A 71 5.28 16.27 -3.19
CA ALA A 71 5.10 14.82 -3.22
C ALA A 71 4.17 14.41 -4.37
N ASP A 72 4.56 13.37 -5.10
CA ASP A 72 3.75 12.75 -6.15
C ASP A 72 2.69 11.85 -5.50
N VAL A 73 1.42 12.24 -5.60
CA VAL A 73 0.30 11.61 -4.89
C VAL A 73 -0.30 10.49 -5.73
N GLN A 74 -0.31 9.28 -5.19
CA GLN A 74 -0.79 8.07 -5.84
C GLN A 74 -2.11 7.57 -5.22
N THR A 75 -3.01 7.06 -6.06
CA THR A 75 -4.37 6.68 -5.68
C THR A 75 -4.52 5.22 -5.21
N SER A 76 -3.47 4.41 -5.22
CA SER A 76 -3.52 3.03 -4.74
C SER A 76 -2.13 2.46 -4.43
N THR A 77 -2.08 1.38 -3.65
CA THR A 77 -0.86 0.62 -3.35
C THR A 77 -0.15 0.15 -4.63
N GLY A 78 -0.89 -0.33 -5.63
CA GLY A 78 -0.32 -0.80 -6.90
C GLY A 78 0.34 0.32 -7.71
N VAL A 79 -0.22 1.53 -7.67
CA VAL A 79 0.36 2.69 -8.37
C VAL A 79 1.63 3.16 -7.66
N VAL A 80 1.68 3.15 -6.30
CA VAL A 80 2.93 3.42 -5.56
C VAL A 80 4.04 2.45 -5.98
N LEU A 81 3.74 1.13 -6.02
CA LEU A 81 4.70 0.12 -6.47
C LEU A 81 5.25 0.44 -7.87
N THR A 82 4.36 0.78 -8.81
CA THR A 82 4.74 1.13 -10.19
C THR A 82 5.60 2.38 -10.24
N SER A 83 5.23 3.43 -9.49
CA SER A 83 5.96 4.70 -9.46
C SER A 83 7.37 4.53 -8.89
N VAL A 84 7.50 3.80 -7.77
CA VAL A 84 8.80 3.55 -7.14
C VAL A 84 9.68 2.64 -7.99
N SER A 85 9.11 1.57 -8.57
CA SER A 85 9.87 0.67 -9.45
C SER A 85 10.36 1.35 -10.74
N GLY A 86 9.62 2.35 -11.22
CA GLY A 86 9.95 3.09 -12.43
C GLY A 86 10.88 4.29 -12.22
N ASN A 87 11.14 4.70 -10.98
CA ASN A 87 11.96 5.87 -10.67
C ASN A 87 13.02 5.54 -9.62
N ARG A 88 14.30 5.56 -10.04
CA ARG A 88 15.47 5.28 -9.20
C ARG A 88 15.58 6.18 -7.96
N ASN A 89 15.11 7.41 -8.07
CA ASN A 89 15.19 8.42 -7.03
C ASN A 89 13.93 8.50 -6.18
N ALA A 90 12.97 7.56 -6.37
CA ALA A 90 11.74 7.55 -5.62
C ALA A 90 11.88 6.85 -4.26
N ILE A 91 11.18 7.41 -3.28
CA ILE A 91 10.86 6.79 -2.00
C ILE A 91 9.33 6.76 -1.85
N GLY A 92 8.78 5.67 -1.35
CA GLY A 92 7.35 5.50 -1.11
C GLY A 92 7.10 4.58 0.07
N TYR A 93 5.83 4.32 0.36
CA TYR A 93 5.43 3.40 1.42
C TYR A 93 4.20 2.59 1.00
N ILE A 94 4.18 1.33 1.42
CA ILE A 94 3.12 0.37 1.10
C ILE A 94 2.82 -0.54 2.29
N SER A 95 1.72 -1.29 2.21
CA SER A 95 1.46 -2.46 3.05
C SER A 95 2.56 -3.50 2.87
N LEU A 96 3.05 -4.07 3.97
CA LEU A 96 4.07 -5.12 3.96
C LEU A 96 3.59 -6.36 3.19
N GLY A 97 2.32 -6.74 3.31
CA GLY A 97 1.74 -7.86 2.56
C GLY A 97 1.63 -7.62 1.05
N SER A 98 1.87 -6.40 0.58
CA SER A 98 1.95 -6.07 -0.85
C SER A 98 3.38 -5.98 -1.40
N LEU A 99 4.39 -6.17 -0.55
CA LEU A 99 5.80 -6.10 -0.95
C LEU A 99 6.13 -7.21 -1.97
N ASN A 100 6.87 -6.85 -3.01
CA ASN A 100 7.33 -7.76 -4.05
C ASN A 100 8.71 -7.35 -4.58
N ASP A 101 9.27 -8.16 -5.46
CA ASP A 101 10.65 -8.02 -5.98
C ASP A 101 10.85 -6.81 -6.92
N THR A 102 9.81 -6.06 -7.27
CA THR A 102 9.93 -4.87 -8.12
C THR A 102 10.44 -3.65 -7.38
N VAL A 103 10.42 -3.68 -6.05
CA VAL A 103 10.90 -2.62 -5.16
C VAL A 103 11.75 -3.20 -4.04
N LYS A 104 12.52 -2.35 -3.37
CA LYS A 104 13.34 -2.73 -2.21
C LYS A 104 12.79 -2.07 -0.95
N ALA A 105 12.48 -2.86 0.07
CA ALA A 105 12.13 -2.35 1.38
C ALA A 105 13.38 -1.95 2.18
N LEU A 106 13.30 -0.81 2.86
CA LEU A 106 14.35 -0.32 3.76
C LEU A 106 14.13 -0.83 5.18
N GLN A 107 15.22 -1.06 5.90
CA GLN A 107 15.19 -1.20 7.35
C GLN A 107 14.84 0.18 7.95
N ILE A 108 14.06 0.19 9.01
CA ILE A 108 13.78 1.38 9.81
C ILE A 108 14.40 1.17 11.19
N ASP A 109 15.25 2.11 11.60
CA ASP A 109 16.01 2.03 12.85
C ASP A 109 16.77 0.70 13.02
N GLY A 110 17.29 0.17 11.90
CA GLY A 110 18.03 -1.08 11.85
C GLY A 110 17.17 -2.35 11.84
N VAL A 111 15.83 -2.23 11.82
CA VAL A 111 14.92 -3.38 11.79
C VAL A 111 14.31 -3.53 10.40
N ALA A 112 14.44 -4.70 9.79
CA ALA A 112 13.81 -5.02 8.51
C ALA A 112 12.30 -5.21 8.66
N PRO A 113 11.48 -4.67 7.75
CA PRO A 113 10.04 -4.94 7.75
C PRO A 113 9.80 -6.42 7.42
N SER A 114 9.24 -7.13 8.37
CA SER A 114 8.85 -8.53 8.21
C SER A 114 7.67 -8.87 9.12
N VAL A 115 6.89 -9.89 8.73
CA VAL A 115 5.77 -10.39 9.55
C VAL A 115 6.23 -10.74 10.96
N ALA A 116 7.39 -11.41 11.08
CA ALA A 116 7.95 -11.78 12.38
C ALA A 116 8.30 -10.55 13.24
N ALA A 117 8.95 -9.53 12.64
CA ALA A 117 9.34 -8.32 13.35
C ALA A 117 8.14 -7.43 13.74
N VAL A 118 7.06 -7.44 12.96
CA VAL A 118 5.80 -6.79 13.34
C VAL A 118 5.14 -7.57 14.49
N LYS A 119 5.10 -8.91 14.41
CA LYS A 119 4.46 -9.78 15.41
C LYS A 119 5.16 -9.68 16.77
N ASP A 120 6.49 -9.61 16.81
CA ASP A 120 7.25 -9.49 18.07
C ASP A 120 7.43 -8.04 18.56
N GLY A 121 6.94 -7.05 17.77
CA GLY A 121 6.97 -5.62 18.11
C GLY A 121 8.33 -4.96 17.92
N SER A 122 9.33 -5.62 17.33
CA SER A 122 10.62 -5.01 16.98
C SER A 122 10.50 -4.02 15.83
N TYR A 123 9.64 -4.31 14.84
CA TYR A 123 9.26 -3.36 13.79
C TYR A 123 7.98 -2.63 14.19
N LYS A 124 8.10 -1.34 14.51
CA LYS A 124 7.00 -0.56 15.11
C LYS A 124 6.07 0.10 14.10
N ILE A 125 6.42 0.09 12.81
CA ILE A 125 5.63 0.74 11.77
C ILE A 125 4.54 -0.22 11.31
N ALA A 126 3.52 -0.37 12.15
CA ALA A 126 2.41 -1.29 11.97
C ALA A 126 1.07 -0.65 12.32
N ARG A 127 0.01 -1.18 11.74
CA ARG A 127 -1.36 -0.65 11.85
C ARG A 127 -2.40 -1.74 11.74
N PRO A 128 -3.61 -1.57 12.29
CA PRO A 128 -4.69 -2.51 12.08
C PRO A 128 -5.23 -2.46 10.65
N PHE A 129 -5.66 -3.60 10.14
CA PHE A 129 -6.63 -3.71 9.08
C PHE A 129 -7.99 -3.97 9.71
N ASN A 130 -8.93 -3.07 9.45
CA ASN A 130 -10.28 -3.13 9.99
C ASN A 130 -11.30 -3.27 8.87
N ILE A 131 -12.38 -3.96 9.19
CA ILE A 131 -13.65 -3.85 8.48
C ILE A 131 -14.63 -3.08 9.37
N ALA A 132 -15.56 -2.38 8.73
CA ALA A 132 -16.61 -1.68 9.44
C ALA A 132 -17.96 -1.87 8.75
N TYR A 133 -19.03 -1.93 9.53
CA TYR A 133 -20.38 -2.21 9.05
C TYR A 133 -21.40 -1.63 10.00
N ASN A 134 -22.62 -1.44 9.50
CA ASN A 134 -23.75 -1.07 10.33
C ASN A 134 -24.47 -2.34 10.81
N GLU A 135 -24.27 -2.69 12.10
CA GLU A 135 -24.82 -3.92 12.70
C GLU A 135 -26.34 -4.03 12.57
N ALA A 136 -27.06 -2.90 12.59
CA ALA A 136 -28.51 -2.89 12.54
C ALA A 136 -29.10 -3.25 11.16
N SER A 137 -28.33 -3.01 10.08
CA SER A 137 -28.72 -3.28 8.69
C SER A 137 -27.96 -4.44 8.06
N LEU A 138 -27.03 -5.07 8.79
CA LEU A 138 -26.17 -6.12 8.27
C LEU A 138 -26.99 -7.36 7.87
N SER A 139 -26.84 -7.81 6.62
CA SER A 139 -27.51 -9.01 6.11
C SER A 139 -26.95 -10.31 6.72
N ASP A 140 -27.71 -11.40 6.70
CA ASP A 140 -27.21 -12.71 7.14
C ASP A 140 -26.03 -13.17 6.30
N ALA A 141 -26.02 -12.86 5.00
CA ALA A 141 -24.91 -13.15 4.11
C ALA A 141 -23.62 -12.40 4.53
N ALA A 142 -23.72 -11.11 4.87
CA ALA A 142 -22.59 -10.32 5.33
C ALA A 142 -22.09 -10.79 6.71
N ARG A 143 -23.01 -11.15 7.62
CA ARG A 143 -22.63 -11.75 8.93
C ARG A 143 -21.87 -13.06 8.75
N GLU A 144 -22.28 -13.90 7.83
CA GLU A 144 -21.61 -15.17 7.56
C GLU A 144 -20.21 -14.94 6.97
N PHE A 145 -20.05 -13.98 6.05
CA PHE A 145 -18.74 -13.64 5.51
C PHE A 145 -17.80 -13.05 6.57
N ILE A 146 -18.30 -12.18 7.45
CA ILE A 146 -17.53 -11.66 8.60
C ILE A 146 -17.11 -12.80 9.53
N ALA A 147 -18.03 -13.73 9.83
CA ALA A 147 -17.72 -14.91 10.64
C ALA A 147 -16.64 -15.78 9.99
N TYR A 148 -16.64 -15.91 8.66
CA TYR A 148 -15.58 -16.61 7.93
C TYR A 148 -14.25 -15.89 8.04
N ILE A 149 -14.20 -14.58 7.83
CA ILE A 149 -12.96 -13.77 7.95
C ILE A 149 -12.32 -14.01 9.32
N LEU A 150 -13.11 -14.05 10.39
CA LEU A 150 -12.62 -14.19 11.77
C LEU A 150 -12.43 -15.66 12.22
N SER A 151 -12.79 -16.64 11.40
CA SER A 151 -12.62 -18.06 11.68
C SER A 151 -11.17 -18.53 11.57
N ALA A 152 -10.87 -19.75 12.04
CA ALA A 152 -9.55 -20.34 11.89
C ALA A 152 -9.11 -20.41 10.42
N GLU A 153 -10.02 -20.78 9.52
CA GLU A 153 -9.77 -20.84 8.07
C GLU A 153 -9.51 -19.46 7.48
N GLY A 154 -10.32 -18.46 7.84
CA GLY A 154 -10.12 -17.08 7.38
C GLY A 154 -8.81 -16.47 7.90
N GLN A 155 -8.47 -16.71 9.17
CA GLN A 155 -7.24 -16.22 9.77
C GLN A 155 -5.98 -16.94 9.25
N GLN A 156 -6.11 -18.19 8.81
CA GLN A 156 -5.05 -18.87 8.07
C GLN A 156 -4.78 -18.19 6.72
N ILE A 157 -5.82 -17.79 5.97
CA ILE A 157 -5.68 -17.01 4.73
C ILE A 157 -4.99 -15.66 4.99
N VAL A 158 -5.31 -15.01 6.10
CA VAL A 158 -4.63 -13.75 6.52
C VAL A 158 -3.14 -13.99 6.70
N GLU A 159 -2.74 -15.06 7.41
CA GLU A 159 -1.33 -15.41 7.64
C GLU A 159 -0.61 -15.77 6.33
N GLU A 160 -1.21 -16.62 5.49
CA GLU A 160 -0.66 -17.02 4.18
C GLU A 160 -0.53 -15.84 3.20
N ALA A 161 -1.35 -14.79 3.40
CA ALA A 161 -1.27 -13.56 2.64
C ALA A 161 -0.15 -12.60 3.13
N GLY A 162 0.57 -12.96 4.20
CA GLY A 162 1.69 -12.17 4.73
C GLY A 162 1.29 -11.10 5.74
N TYR A 163 0.12 -11.26 6.38
CA TYR A 163 -0.36 -10.39 7.45
C TYR A 163 -0.35 -11.13 8.79
N ILE A 164 -0.55 -10.42 9.88
CA ILE A 164 -0.59 -11.01 11.22
C ILE A 164 -2.06 -11.24 11.61
N PRO A 165 -2.46 -12.51 11.87
CA PRO A 165 -3.81 -12.83 12.34
C PRO A 165 -4.16 -12.13 13.66
N VAL A 166 -5.44 -11.80 13.84
CA VAL A 166 -5.95 -11.22 15.10
C VAL A 166 -6.16 -12.27 16.18
N SER A 167 -6.21 -13.54 15.82
CA SER A 167 -6.37 -14.66 16.74
C SER A 167 -5.63 -15.90 16.27
N GLU A 168 -4.81 -16.47 17.15
CA GLU A 168 -4.15 -17.77 16.93
C GLU A 168 -5.07 -18.96 17.29
N ASN A 169 -6.18 -18.70 18.00
CA ASN A 169 -7.12 -19.72 18.50
C ASN A 169 -8.55 -19.42 18.05
N ALA A 170 -8.72 -18.93 16.82
CA ALA A 170 -10.05 -18.72 16.25
C ALA A 170 -10.82 -20.03 16.14
N ALA A 171 -12.14 -19.99 16.32
CA ALA A 171 -12.99 -21.15 16.10
C ALA A 171 -13.04 -21.52 14.62
N ALA A 172 -13.24 -22.82 14.33
CA ALA A 172 -13.48 -23.27 12.97
C ALA A 172 -14.75 -22.63 12.40
N PHE A 173 -14.75 -22.34 11.11
CA PHE A 173 -15.92 -21.79 10.43
C PHE A 173 -17.07 -22.78 10.42
N ALA A 174 -18.27 -22.26 10.72
CA ALA A 174 -19.51 -23.02 10.61
C ALA A 174 -20.51 -22.17 9.78
N SER A 175 -20.83 -22.65 8.58
CA SER A 175 -21.80 -21.98 7.72
C SER A 175 -23.19 -21.98 8.34
N SER A 176 -23.86 -20.84 8.29
CA SER A 176 -25.29 -20.72 8.65
C SER A 176 -26.21 -21.13 7.51
N GLY A 177 -25.66 -21.31 6.30
CA GLY A 177 -26.44 -21.60 5.09
C GLY A 177 -27.08 -20.33 4.49
N ALA A 178 -26.61 -19.14 4.86
CA ALA A 178 -27.09 -17.89 4.28
C ALA A 178 -26.82 -17.83 2.77
N SER A 179 -27.55 -16.95 2.09
CA SER A 179 -27.42 -16.74 0.66
C SER A 179 -27.62 -15.24 0.33
N GLY A 180 -27.05 -14.78 -0.77
CA GLY A 180 -27.18 -13.40 -1.23
C GLY A 180 -25.91 -12.81 -1.81
N THR A 181 -25.86 -11.48 -1.88
CA THR A 181 -24.69 -10.73 -2.30
C THR A 181 -24.17 -9.92 -1.12
N VAL A 182 -22.86 -9.84 -0.97
CA VAL A 182 -22.16 -9.01 0.01
C VAL A 182 -21.26 -8.05 -0.77
N THR A 183 -21.46 -6.76 -0.59
CA THR A 183 -20.65 -5.71 -1.17
C THR A 183 -19.62 -5.21 -0.17
N VAL A 184 -18.36 -5.19 -0.57
CA VAL A 184 -17.22 -4.73 0.25
C VAL A 184 -16.55 -3.58 -0.48
N SER A 185 -16.33 -2.45 0.18
CA SER A 185 -15.69 -1.26 -0.43
C SER A 185 -14.58 -0.72 0.45
N GLY A 186 -13.51 -0.17 -0.15
CA GLY A 186 -12.51 0.58 0.60
C GLY A 186 -11.06 0.30 0.27
N SER A 187 -10.23 0.35 1.28
CA SER A 187 -8.78 0.39 1.26
C SER A 187 -8.10 -0.50 0.22
N SER A 188 -7.33 0.11 -0.68
CA SER A 188 -6.49 -0.61 -1.65
C SER A 188 -5.39 -1.47 -1.02
N SER A 189 -5.03 -1.23 0.23
CA SER A 189 -4.06 -2.06 0.97
C SER A 189 -4.72 -3.30 1.57
N VAL A 190 -6.01 -3.26 1.90
CA VAL A 190 -6.79 -4.41 2.42
C VAL A 190 -7.29 -5.28 1.27
N THR A 191 -7.55 -4.70 0.11
CA THR A 191 -8.09 -5.39 -1.06
C THR A 191 -7.38 -6.73 -1.38
N PRO A 192 -6.03 -6.85 -1.39
CA PRO A 192 -5.38 -8.11 -1.72
C PRO A 192 -5.73 -9.27 -0.79
N VAL A 193 -5.83 -9.04 0.51
CA VAL A 193 -6.24 -10.10 1.45
C VAL A 193 -7.75 -10.36 1.38
N MET A 194 -8.55 -9.32 1.15
CA MET A 194 -10.00 -9.47 1.02
C MET A 194 -10.39 -10.30 -0.21
N GLU A 195 -9.68 -10.14 -1.33
CA GLU A 195 -9.89 -10.97 -2.53
C GLU A 195 -9.54 -12.45 -2.27
N LYS A 196 -8.46 -12.74 -1.52
CA LYS A 196 -8.13 -14.12 -1.13
C LYS A 196 -9.18 -14.73 -0.19
N LEU A 197 -9.67 -13.94 0.78
CA LEU A 197 -10.75 -14.35 1.69
C LEU A 197 -12.05 -14.64 0.93
N LYS A 198 -12.41 -13.77 -0.01
CA LYS A 198 -13.57 -13.96 -0.91
C LYS A 198 -13.44 -15.24 -1.73
N GLU A 199 -12.28 -15.46 -2.37
CA GLU A 199 -12.03 -16.64 -3.19
C GLU A 199 -12.16 -17.94 -2.36
N ALA A 200 -11.53 -17.96 -1.19
CA ALA A 200 -11.60 -19.12 -0.29
C ALA A 200 -13.03 -19.33 0.28
N PHE A 201 -13.71 -18.23 0.61
CA PHE A 201 -15.10 -18.29 1.10
C PHE A 201 -16.07 -18.86 0.06
N ALA A 202 -15.91 -18.53 -1.22
CA ALA A 202 -16.73 -19.07 -2.30
C ALA A 202 -16.67 -20.60 -2.42
N ALA A 203 -15.56 -21.23 -1.95
CA ALA A 203 -15.41 -22.68 -1.91
C ALA A 203 -16.21 -23.34 -0.77
N VAL A 204 -16.51 -22.60 0.30
CA VAL A 204 -17.23 -23.12 1.48
C VAL A 204 -18.71 -22.72 1.49
N ASN A 205 -19.08 -21.59 0.87
CA ASN A 205 -20.47 -21.21 0.65
C ASN A 205 -20.68 -20.55 -0.72
N ALA A 206 -21.00 -21.34 -1.72
CA ALA A 206 -21.26 -20.87 -3.09
C ALA A 206 -22.61 -20.12 -3.26
N ASN A 207 -23.45 -20.06 -2.23
CA ASN A 207 -24.74 -19.34 -2.27
C ASN A 207 -24.57 -17.83 -1.94
N ILE A 208 -23.39 -17.42 -1.50
CA ILE A 208 -23.05 -16.02 -1.25
C ILE A 208 -22.05 -15.54 -2.29
N THR A 209 -22.39 -14.46 -2.97
CA THR A 209 -21.46 -13.76 -3.88
C THR A 209 -20.88 -12.55 -3.14
N VAL A 210 -19.55 -12.48 -3.02
CA VAL A 210 -18.85 -11.33 -2.44
C VAL A 210 -18.28 -10.47 -3.57
N GLU A 211 -18.62 -9.18 -3.57
CA GLU A 211 -18.10 -8.19 -4.53
C GLU A 211 -17.19 -7.22 -3.79
N VAL A 212 -15.93 -7.13 -4.23
CA VAL A 212 -14.91 -6.26 -3.61
C VAL A 212 -14.62 -5.08 -4.53
N ASN A 213 -14.88 -3.87 -4.04
CA ASN A 213 -14.68 -2.60 -4.74
C ASN A 213 -13.53 -1.83 -4.10
N MET A 214 -12.41 -1.76 -4.80
CA MET A 214 -11.23 -1.05 -4.31
C MET A 214 -11.42 0.47 -4.39
N SER A 215 -11.16 1.15 -3.28
CA SER A 215 -11.06 2.61 -3.17
C SER A 215 -10.01 2.98 -2.10
N ASP A 216 -10.26 4.00 -1.31
CA ASP A 216 -9.50 4.36 -0.11
C ASP A 216 -10.28 4.05 1.18
N SER A 217 -9.61 4.16 2.35
CA SER A 217 -10.25 3.84 3.64
C SER A 217 -11.40 4.78 3.98
N THR A 218 -11.27 6.07 3.70
CA THR A 218 -12.31 7.06 4.03
C THR A 218 -13.55 6.86 3.17
N THR A 219 -13.36 6.57 1.88
CA THR A 219 -14.45 6.21 0.97
C THR A 219 -15.16 4.94 1.44
N GLY A 220 -14.41 3.88 1.82
CA GLY A 220 -14.99 2.65 2.34
C GLY A 220 -15.84 2.85 3.61
N MET A 221 -15.37 3.69 4.54
CA MET A 221 -16.13 4.02 5.76
C MET A 221 -17.39 4.82 5.42
N THR A 222 -17.29 5.77 4.49
CA THR A 222 -18.45 6.56 4.03
C THR A 222 -19.50 5.69 3.35
N ASP A 223 -19.07 4.75 2.50
CA ASP A 223 -19.94 3.81 1.82
C ASP A 223 -20.68 2.92 2.82
N ALA A 224 -19.97 2.36 3.81
CA ALA A 224 -20.57 1.53 4.84
C ALA A 224 -21.57 2.32 5.72
N ALA A 225 -21.21 3.55 6.12
CA ALA A 225 -22.08 4.41 6.92
C ALA A 225 -23.36 4.82 6.16
N SER A 226 -23.26 4.99 4.84
CA SER A 226 -24.38 5.38 3.96
C SER A 226 -25.19 4.19 3.45
N GLY A 227 -24.76 2.95 3.72
CA GLY A 227 -25.40 1.73 3.19
C GLY A 227 -25.15 1.50 1.70
N ASN A 228 -24.14 2.12 1.11
CA ASN A 228 -23.71 1.90 -0.28
C ASN A 228 -22.90 0.59 -0.42
N CYS A 229 -22.37 0.06 0.67
CA CYS A 229 -21.80 -1.28 0.78
C CYS A 229 -22.19 -1.91 2.13
N ASP A 230 -22.10 -3.24 2.21
CA ASP A 230 -22.36 -3.97 3.45
C ASP A 230 -21.18 -3.85 4.43
N ILE A 231 -19.95 -3.85 3.90
CA ILE A 231 -18.70 -3.87 4.66
C ILE A 231 -17.73 -2.85 4.08
N GLY A 232 -17.27 -1.92 4.88
CA GLY A 232 -16.18 -1.01 4.55
C GLY A 232 -14.83 -1.58 4.98
N MET A 233 -13.75 -1.29 4.24
CA MET A 233 -12.38 -1.70 4.55
C MET A 233 -11.52 -0.50 4.90
N ALA A 234 -10.80 -0.54 6.02
CA ALA A 234 -9.82 0.47 6.41
C ALA A 234 -8.47 -0.14 6.77
N SER A 235 -7.40 0.53 6.35
CA SER A 235 -6.02 0.19 6.71
C SER A 235 -5.45 1.14 7.77
N ARG A 236 -6.28 1.47 8.74
CA ARG A 236 -6.04 2.27 9.94
C ARG A 236 -7.14 2.01 10.97
N ALA A 237 -6.98 2.49 12.19
CA ALA A 237 -8.10 2.59 13.11
C ALA A 237 -9.20 3.51 12.52
N LEU A 238 -10.45 3.27 12.91
CA LEU A 238 -11.54 4.15 12.55
C LEU A 238 -11.41 5.49 13.30
N LYS A 239 -11.81 6.56 12.63
CA LYS A 239 -11.89 7.89 13.24
C LYS A 239 -13.10 7.97 14.17
N ASP A 240 -13.06 8.83 15.19
CA ASP A 240 -14.19 9.05 16.10
C ASP A 240 -15.47 9.45 15.36
N SER A 241 -15.34 10.22 14.27
CA SER A 241 -16.46 10.61 13.41
C SER A 241 -17.09 9.41 12.68
N GLU A 242 -16.28 8.42 12.29
CA GLU A 242 -16.74 7.19 11.64
C GLU A 242 -17.46 6.28 12.65
N LEU A 243 -16.90 6.12 13.85
CA LEU A 243 -17.56 5.40 14.95
C LEU A 243 -18.88 6.08 15.36
N SER A 244 -18.89 7.41 15.43
CA SER A 244 -20.09 8.19 15.76
C SER A 244 -21.18 8.12 14.69
N SER A 245 -20.86 7.69 13.46
CA SER A 245 -21.84 7.46 12.40
C SER A 245 -22.62 6.13 12.55
N GLY A 246 -22.34 5.37 13.60
CA GLY A 246 -23.02 4.09 13.90
C GLY A 246 -22.33 2.87 13.28
N LEU A 247 -21.10 3.01 12.81
CA LEU A 247 -20.30 1.89 12.36
C LEU A 247 -19.75 1.09 13.56
N THR A 248 -19.83 -0.21 13.43
CA THR A 248 -19.11 -1.17 14.27
C THR A 248 -17.83 -1.52 13.54
N ASP A 249 -16.67 -1.37 14.19
CA ASP A 249 -15.39 -1.79 13.65
C ASP A 249 -14.99 -3.18 14.12
N THR A 250 -14.26 -3.88 13.28
CA THR A 250 -13.71 -5.20 13.60
C THR A 250 -12.33 -5.32 12.97
N GLN A 251 -11.31 -5.51 13.80
CA GLN A 251 -9.98 -5.78 13.30
C GLN A 251 -9.91 -7.19 12.71
N ILE A 252 -9.35 -7.29 11.50
CA ILE A 252 -9.21 -8.57 10.77
C ILE A 252 -7.75 -9.01 10.63
N ALA A 253 -6.80 -8.08 10.72
CA ALA A 253 -5.37 -8.34 10.64
C ALA A 253 -4.56 -7.20 11.29
N LEU A 254 -3.27 -7.45 11.57
CA LEU A 254 -2.27 -6.41 11.74
C LEU A 254 -1.32 -6.43 10.54
N ASP A 255 -0.97 -5.26 10.03
CA ASP A 255 -0.11 -5.09 8.85
C ASP A 255 1.04 -4.13 9.15
N GLY A 256 2.23 -4.44 8.63
CA GLY A 256 3.36 -3.53 8.62
C GLY A 256 3.28 -2.53 7.47
N ILE A 257 3.83 -1.33 7.65
CA ILE A 257 4.07 -0.39 6.55
C ILE A 257 5.55 -0.46 6.19
N ALA A 258 5.85 -0.89 4.96
CA ALA A 258 7.21 -0.91 4.44
C ALA A 258 7.52 0.41 3.72
N VAL A 259 8.62 1.06 4.09
CA VAL A 259 9.23 2.15 3.32
C VAL A 259 10.02 1.50 2.19
N ILE A 260 9.76 1.92 0.96
CA ILE A 260 10.30 1.29 -0.24
C ILE A 260 11.02 2.28 -1.14
N VAL A 261 12.05 1.78 -1.80
CA VAL A 261 12.80 2.49 -2.83
C VAL A 261 12.97 1.60 -4.08
N ASN A 262 13.41 2.18 -5.17
CA ASN A 262 13.80 1.42 -6.36
C ASN A 262 14.95 0.45 -6.03
N PRO A 263 15.00 -0.76 -6.60
CA PRO A 263 16.08 -1.72 -6.37
C PRO A 263 17.49 -1.20 -6.68
N GLU A 264 17.61 -0.25 -7.61
CA GLU A 264 18.90 0.38 -7.98
C GLU A 264 19.37 1.45 -6.97
N ASN A 265 18.51 1.91 -6.05
CA ASN A 265 18.93 2.80 -4.96
C ASN A 265 19.82 2.00 -3.99
N PRO A 266 21.03 2.48 -3.63
CA PRO A 266 21.97 1.72 -2.80
C PRO A 266 21.60 1.66 -1.31
N LEU A 267 20.70 2.54 -0.83
CA LEU A 267 20.27 2.54 0.57
C LEU A 267 19.67 1.20 1.00
N THR A 268 19.96 0.82 2.23
CA THR A 268 19.41 -0.38 2.86
C THR A 268 18.67 -0.08 4.17
N SER A 269 18.91 1.10 4.75
CA SER A 269 18.31 1.51 6.03
C SER A 269 18.15 3.02 6.08
N LEU A 270 17.11 3.47 6.80
CA LEU A 270 16.91 4.84 7.26
C LEU A 270 16.48 4.79 8.74
N SER A 271 16.74 5.88 9.48
CA SER A 271 16.06 6.08 10.76
C SER A 271 14.65 6.65 10.55
N GLY A 272 13.79 6.52 11.55
CA GLY A 272 12.46 7.16 11.53
C GLY A 272 12.55 8.66 11.30
N GLU A 273 13.52 9.34 11.93
CA GLU A 273 13.76 10.77 11.75
C GLU A 273 14.22 11.13 10.32
N GLN A 274 15.02 10.29 9.67
CA GLN A 274 15.40 10.50 8.26
C GLN A 274 14.20 10.35 7.34
N VAL A 275 13.32 9.37 7.58
CA VAL A 275 12.07 9.24 6.84
C VAL A 275 11.18 10.47 7.04
N LYS A 276 11.01 10.94 8.28
CA LYS A 276 10.29 12.19 8.56
C LYS A 276 10.88 13.35 7.78
N SER A 277 12.21 13.57 7.89
CA SER A 277 12.92 14.67 7.23
C SER A 277 12.69 14.69 5.71
N ILE A 278 12.67 13.53 5.05
CA ILE A 278 12.35 13.42 3.63
C ILE A 278 10.89 13.85 3.36
N TYR A 279 9.96 13.32 4.14
CA TYR A 279 8.53 13.55 3.88
C TYR A 279 8.04 14.95 4.24
N VAL A 280 8.71 15.65 5.15
CA VAL A 280 8.41 17.07 5.42
C VAL A 280 9.21 18.03 4.53
N GLY A 281 10.17 17.52 3.73
CA GLY A 281 10.95 18.30 2.77
C GLY A 281 12.21 18.98 3.34
N ASP A 282 12.66 18.56 4.52
CA ASP A 282 13.92 19.03 5.11
C ASP A 282 15.15 18.37 4.43
N ALA A 283 15.03 17.11 4.04
CA ALA A 283 15.98 16.40 3.20
C ALA A 283 15.44 16.31 1.78
N THR A 284 16.16 16.89 0.82
CA THR A 284 15.70 16.99 -0.58
C THR A 284 16.54 16.19 -1.55
N VAL A 285 17.76 15.84 -1.19
CA VAL A 285 18.64 14.97 -1.97
C VAL A 285 19.06 13.75 -1.16
N TRP A 286 19.42 12.67 -1.84
CA TRP A 286 19.82 11.43 -1.16
C TRP A 286 21.05 11.60 -0.26
N ALA A 287 21.96 12.53 -0.62
CA ALA A 287 23.13 12.84 0.21
C ALA A 287 22.77 13.34 1.61
N ASP A 288 21.61 13.97 1.80
CA ASP A 288 21.16 14.50 3.10
C ASP A 288 20.89 13.37 4.12
N VAL A 289 20.65 12.15 3.64
CA VAL A 289 20.28 10.99 4.48
C VAL A 289 21.24 9.81 4.37
N MET A 290 22.31 9.93 3.56
CA MET A 290 23.32 8.87 3.36
C MET A 290 24.58 9.05 4.22
N ALA A 291 24.62 10.03 5.11
CA ALA A 291 25.80 10.35 5.93
C ALA A 291 25.98 9.38 7.12
#